data_c3b330df13669203fc23ebaef0c4670d
#
_entry.id   c3b330df13669203fc23ebaef0c4670d
#
_cell.length_a   1.000
_cell.length_b   1.000
_cell.length_c   1.000
_cell.angle_alpha   90.00
_cell.angle_beta   90.00
_cell.angle_gamma   90.00
#
_symmetry.space_group_name_H-M   'P 1'
#
loop_
_entity.id
_entity.type
_entity.pdbx_description
1 polymer ?
#
loop_
_entity_poly.entity_id
_entity_poly.type
_entity_poly.pdbx_seq_one_letter_code
_entity_poly.pdbx_strand_id
1 'polypeptide(L)'
;FVRSMATRGSLGGLSQKAGDAVKLMDAYGFDVIIVETVGVGQSEVDIVKTADTTMVVVIPGVGDDIQAIKAGILEIGDLFTINKADREGTDKLNIEIEMMLELNPEHVGWRPPINRTIASKGEGIEAVVDSIEEHKAYLIESDQLSKIRKARIKNEVTAMLNDRVNRY
;
A
#
# COMPACT_ATOMS: atom_id res chain seq x y z
N PHE A 1 -9.10 -0.83 -17.58
CA PHE A 1 -9.22 0.64 -17.54
C PHE A 1 -8.03 1.23 -16.78
N VAL A 2 -7.36 2.23 -17.33
CA VAL A 2 -6.25 2.95 -16.67
C VAL A 2 -6.56 4.44 -16.65
N ARG A 3 -6.38 5.08 -15.49
CA ARG A 3 -6.59 6.52 -15.32
C ARG A 3 -5.46 7.13 -14.49
N SER A 4 -4.73 8.06 -15.10
CA SER A 4 -3.81 8.92 -14.35
C SER A 4 -4.56 10.08 -13.72
N MET A 5 -4.29 10.33 -12.44
CA MET A 5 -4.91 11.39 -11.66
C MET A 5 -3.82 12.28 -11.06
N ALA A 6 -3.82 13.57 -11.44
CA ALA A 6 -2.88 14.53 -10.89
C ALA A 6 -3.40 15.12 -9.58
N THR A 7 -2.55 15.21 -8.57
CA THR A 7 -2.81 15.96 -7.33
C THR A 7 -2.61 17.45 -7.60
N ARG A 8 -3.61 18.14 -8.15
CA ARG A 8 -3.53 19.60 -8.32
C ARG A 8 -3.83 20.27 -6.98
N GLY A 9 -2.78 20.81 -6.34
CA GLY A 9 -2.95 21.83 -5.31
C GLY A 9 -3.17 21.36 -3.88
N SER A 10 -3.14 20.07 -3.56
CA SER A 10 -3.05 19.61 -2.17
C SER A 10 -1.61 19.17 -1.86
N LEU A 11 -0.99 19.84 -0.93
CA LEU A 11 0.25 19.42 -0.31
C LEU A 11 -0.04 18.13 0.49
N GLY A 12 0.28 16.98 -0.12
CA GLY A 12 0.24 15.67 0.53
C GLY A 12 -1.10 14.95 0.41
N GLY A 13 -1.05 13.72 -0.11
CA GLY A 13 -2.12 12.74 -0.06
C GLY A 13 -2.69 12.34 -1.41
N LEU A 14 -3.22 11.12 -1.44
CA LEU A 14 -4.15 10.70 -2.49
C LEU A 14 -5.28 11.73 -2.54
N SER A 15 -5.52 12.33 -3.70
CA SER A 15 -6.58 13.31 -3.81
C SER A 15 -7.90 12.65 -3.41
N GLN A 16 -8.77 13.37 -2.71
CA GLN A 16 -10.13 12.92 -2.38
C GLN A 16 -10.83 12.32 -3.62
N LYS A 17 -10.52 12.86 -4.79
CA LYS A 17 -11.01 12.38 -6.08
C LYS A 17 -10.50 10.98 -6.47
N ALA A 18 -9.33 10.56 -5.99
CA ALA A 18 -8.85 9.20 -6.23
C ALA A 18 -9.67 8.19 -5.41
N GLY A 19 -9.98 8.50 -4.15
CA GLY A 19 -10.88 7.69 -3.33
C GLY A 19 -12.29 7.59 -3.93
N ASP A 20 -12.83 8.69 -4.44
CA ASP A 20 -14.13 8.69 -5.15
C ASP A 20 -14.09 7.85 -6.43
N ALA A 21 -12.98 7.89 -7.18
CA ALA A 21 -12.80 7.06 -8.36
C ALA A 21 -12.74 5.56 -8.03
N VAL A 22 -12.07 5.19 -6.93
CA VAL A 22 -12.04 3.80 -6.45
C VAL A 22 -13.45 3.31 -6.13
N LYS A 23 -14.25 4.09 -5.42
CA LYS A 23 -15.65 3.75 -5.11
C LYS A 23 -16.52 3.58 -6.36
N LEU A 24 -16.32 4.43 -7.36
CA LEU A 24 -17.03 4.31 -8.63
C LEU A 24 -16.64 3.03 -9.38
N MET A 25 -15.36 2.66 -9.38
CA MET A 25 -14.90 1.41 -10.00
C MET A 25 -15.43 0.19 -9.25
N ASP A 26 -15.43 0.22 -7.92
CA ASP A 26 -16.00 -0.85 -7.09
C ASP A 26 -17.52 -1.00 -7.35
N ALA A 27 -18.26 0.09 -7.37
CA ALA A 27 -19.69 0.09 -7.68
C ALA A 27 -20.02 -0.35 -9.12
N TYR A 28 -19.09 -0.15 -10.05
CA TYR A 28 -19.20 -0.62 -11.43
C TYR A 28 -18.96 -2.14 -11.56
N GLY A 29 -18.34 -2.76 -10.54
CA GLY A 29 -18.11 -4.20 -10.48
C GLY A 29 -16.73 -4.65 -10.94
N PHE A 30 -15.69 -3.84 -10.76
CA PHE A 30 -14.32 -4.30 -10.95
C PHE A 30 -13.89 -5.23 -9.80
N ASP A 31 -13.38 -6.41 -10.14
CA ASP A 31 -12.91 -7.41 -9.17
C ASP A 31 -11.64 -6.98 -8.46
N VAL A 32 -10.77 -6.26 -9.16
CA VAL A 32 -9.48 -5.76 -8.66
C VAL A 32 -9.29 -4.30 -9.08
N ILE A 33 -8.95 -3.46 -8.13
CA ILE A 33 -8.63 -2.05 -8.34
C ILE A 33 -7.23 -1.79 -7.81
N ILE A 34 -6.29 -1.47 -8.71
CA ILE A 34 -4.91 -1.14 -8.34
C ILE A 34 -4.76 0.37 -8.31
N VAL A 35 -4.31 0.89 -7.15
CA VAL A 35 -4.00 2.31 -6.98
C VAL A 35 -2.49 2.45 -6.86
N GLU A 36 -1.87 3.09 -7.85
CA GLU A 36 -0.44 3.37 -7.85
C GLU A 36 -0.19 4.79 -7.33
N THR A 37 0.78 4.92 -6.42
CA THR A 37 1.31 6.20 -5.97
C THR A 37 2.71 6.41 -6.53
N VAL A 38 3.00 7.60 -7.04
CA VAL A 38 4.30 7.96 -7.61
C VAL A 38 4.99 8.96 -6.68
N GLY A 39 6.17 8.60 -6.21
CA GLY A 39 7.04 9.47 -5.43
C GLY A 39 7.14 9.11 -3.95
N VAL A 40 8.15 9.66 -3.30
CA VAL A 40 8.43 9.54 -1.87
C VAL A 40 7.81 10.75 -1.15
N GLY A 41 6.86 10.51 -0.23
CA GLY A 41 6.28 11.58 0.57
C GLY A 41 5.04 11.17 1.36
N GLN A 42 4.37 12.12 2.01
CA GLN A 42 3.18 11.90 2.85
C GLN A 42 1.99 11.25 2.11
N SER A 43 1.98 11.29 0.78
CA SER A 43 0.96 10.64 -0.06
C SER A 43 0.96 9.11 0.04
N GLU A 44 2.08 8.51 0.41
CA GLU A 44 2.22 7.06 0.54
C GLU A 44 1.44 6.54 1.76
N VAL A 45 1.46 7.29 2.86
CA VAL A 45 0.68 6.93 4.06
C VAL A 45 -0.83 7.02 3.82
N ASP A 46 -1.28 7.86 2.90
CA ASP A 46 -2.71 8.01 2.60
C ASP A 46 -3.28 6.84 1.78
N ILE A 47 -2.43 6.02 1.11
CA ILE A 47 -2.87 4.83 0.37
C ILE A 47 -3.57 3.83 1.30
N VAL A 48 -3.08 3.66 2.52
CA VAL A 48 -3.64 2.76 3.55
C VAL A 48 -5.10 3.12 3.86
N LYS A 49 -5.46 4.39 3.74
CA LYS A 49 -6.84 4.85 3.94
C LYS A 49 -7.78 4.42 2.82
N THR A 50 -7.24 3.96 1.69
CA THR A 50 -8.02 3.64 0.49
C THR A 50 -7.93 2.17 0.11
N ALA A 51 -6.75 1.56 0.20
CA ALA A 51 -6.50 0.18 -0.21
C ALA A 51 -6.82 -0.82 0.92
N ASP A 52 -7.30 -2.01 0.57
CA ASP A 52 -7.48 -3.11 1.51
C ASP A 52 -6.17 -3.88 1.74
N THR A 53 -5.27 -3.86 0.75
CA THR A 53 -3.91 -4.43 0.80
C THR A 53 -2.92 -3.41 0.26
N THR A 54 -1.88 -3.14 1.01
CA THR A 54 -0.80 -2.22 0.63
C THR A 54 0.46 -2.99 0.27
N MET A 55 0.88 -2.89 -0.99
CA MET A 55 2.13 -3.46 -1.47
C MET A 55 3.20 -2.37 -1.56
N VAL A 56 4.30 -2.56 -0.86
CA VAL A 56 5.48 -1.69 -0.94
C VAL A 56 6.46 -2.26 -1.95
N VAL A 57 6.76 -1.50 -3.01
CA VAL A 57 7.73 -1.89 -4.04
C VAL A 57 9.04 -1.16 -3.82
N VAL A 58 10.12 -1.91 -3.67
CA VAL A 58 11.48 -1.39 -3.49
C VAL A 58 12.42 -1.90 -4.59
N ILE A 59 13.53 -1.21 -4.82
CA ILE A 59 14.51 -1.55 -5.86
C ILE A 59 15.90 -1.54 -5.22
N PRO A 60 16.75 -2.57 -5.46
CA PRO A 60 18.11 -2.60 -4.92
C PRO A 60 18.99 -1.51 -5.52
N GLY A 61 19.89 -0.93 -4.72
CA GLY A 61 20.98 -0.06 -5.18
C GLY A 61 20.65 1.44 -5.25
N VAL A 62 19.51 1.89 -4.74
CA VAL A 62 19.22 3.32 -4.57
C VAL A 62 19.52 3.67 -3.10
N GLY A 63 20.64 4.36 -2.87
CA GLY A 63 21.30 4.48 -1.55
C GLY A 63 20.53 5.18 -0.44
N ASP A 64 19.45 5.90 -0.75
CA ASP A 64 18.58 6.58 0.23
C ASP A 64 17.27 5.81 0.50
N ASP A 65 17.01 4.71 -0.20
CA ASP A 65 15.73 3.98 -0.13
C ASP A 65 15.46 3.38 1.25
N ILE A 66 16.51 2.92 1.94
CA ILE A 66 16.38 2.39 3.31
C ILE A 66 16.00 3.48 4.30
N GLN A 67 16.38 4.71 4.06
CA GLN A 67 15.97 5.83 4.91
C GLN A 67 14.50 6.22 4.67
N ALA A 68 14.02 6.12 3.43
CA ALA A 68 12.61 6.31 3.11
C ALA A 68 11.74 5.17 3.68
N ILE A 69 12.24 3.93 3.62
CA ILE A 69 11.61 2.76 4.26
C ILE A 69 11.53 2.96 5.79
N LYS A 70 12.53 3.57 6.43
CA LYS A 70 12.54 3.89 7.87
C LYS A 70 11.45 4.90 8.30
N ALA A 71 10.91 5.68 7.39
CA ALA A 71 9.98 6.78 7.69
C ALA A 71 8.49 6.36 7.70
N GLY A 72 8.13 5.20 8.24
CA GLY A 72 6.74 4.78 8.43
C GLY A 72 6.16 3.91 7.32
N ILE A 73 6.88 3.70 6.20
CA ILE A 73 6.41 2.83 5.10
C ILE A 73 6.36 1.36 5.54
N LEU A 74 7.22 0.95 6.46
CA LEU A 74 7.22 -0.41 7.03
C LEU A 74 5.98 -0.70 7.87
N GLU A 75 5.43 0.32 8.51
CA GLU A 75 4.23 0.19 9.35
C GLU A 75 2.96 0.00 8.52
N ILE A 76 3.01 0.39 7.24
CA ILE A 76 1.84 0.39 6.36
C ILE A 76 1.84 -0.74 5.31
N GLY A 77 2.96 -1.44 5.13
CA GLY A 77 3.10 -2.49 4.12
C GLY A 77 2.51 -3.82 4.59
N ASP A 78 1.51 -4.32 3.88
CA ASP A 78 0.97 -5.67 4.08
C ASP A 78 1.79 -6.72 3.35
N LEU A 79 2.53 -6.33 2.31
CA LEU A 79 3.52 -7.15 1.60
C LEU A 79 4.60 -6.26 0.98
N PHE A 80 5.79 -6.83 0.82
CA PHE A 80 6.94 -6.15 0.22
C PHE A 80 7.36 -6.87 -1.07
N THR A 81 7.75 -6.08 -2.08
CA THR A 81 8.22 -6.60 -3.35
C THR A 81 9.54 -5.93 -3.72
N ILE A 82 10.62 -6.71 -3.77
CA ILE A 82 11.92 -6.26 -4.28
C ILE A 82 11.91 -6.46 -5.79
N ASN A 83 11.65 -5.39 -6.54
CA ASN A 83 11.67 -5.44 -8.00
C ASN A 83 13.09 -5.19 -8.53
N LYS A 84 13.35 -5.63 -9.78
CA LYS A 84 14.69 -5.67 -10.38
C LYS A 84 15.66 -6.52 -9.54
N ALA A 85 15.17 -7.68 -9.09
CA ALA A 85 15.91 -8.59 -8.22
C ALA A 85 17.14 -9.25 -8.89
N ASP A 86 17.34 -9.03 -10.18
CA ASP A 86 18.56 -9.35 -10.92
C ASP A 86 19.72 -8.37 -10.62
N ARG A 87 19.49 -7.29 -9.90
CA ARG A 87 20.52 -6.33 -9.54
C ARG A 87 21.29 -6.74 -8.30
N GLU A 88 22.54 -6.29 -8.24
CA GLU A 88 23.38 -6.42 -7.06
C GLU A 88 22.74 -5.67 -5.86
N GLY A 89 22.88 -6.24 -4.66
CA GLY A 89 22.30 -5.69 -3.43
C GLY A 89 20.92 -6.24 -3.06
N THR A 90 20.29 -7.05 -3.89
CA THR A 90 18.97 -7.67 -3.61
C THR A 90 18.96 -8.46 -2.31
N ASP A 91 19.95 -9.31 -2.05
CA ASP A 91 20.02 -10.11 -0.84
C ASP A 91 20.21 -9.24 0.41
N LYS A 92 21.04 -8.20 0.31
CA LYS A 92 21.25 -7.24 1.38
C LYS A 92 19.93 -6.52 1.73
N LEU A 93 19.23 -6.01 0.72
CA LEU A 93 17.94 -5.33 0.90
C LEU A 93 16.88 -6.25 1.53
N ASN A 94 16.83 -7.52 1.10
CA ASN A 94 15.93 -8.51 1.68
C ASN A 94 16.20 -8.70 3.20
N ILE A 95 17.46 -8.89 3.58
CA ILE A 95 17.85 -9.04 5.00
C ILE A 95 17.48 -7.79 5.80
N GLU A 96 17.70 -6.62 5.24
CA GLU A 96 17.36 -5.35 5.90
C GLU A 96 15.86 -5.20 6.14
N ILE A 97 15.01 -5.56 5.18
CA ILE A 97 13.56 -5.56 5.36
C ILE A 97 13.14 -6.61 6.40
N GLU A 98 13.69 -7.82 6.35
CA GLU A 98 13.41 -8.86 7.34
C GLU A 98 13.73 -8.40 8.78
N MET A 99 14.93 -7.82 8.97
CA MET A 99 15.34 -7.28 10.27
C MET A 99 14.41 -6.17 10.78
N MET A 100 13.94 -5.32 9.88
CA MET A 100 13.02 -4.24 10.24
C MET A 100 11.63 -4.78 10.61
N LEU A 101 11.13 -5.79 9.90
CA LEU A 101 9.86 -6.46 10.22
C LEU A 101 9.93 -7.19 11.56
N GLU A 102 11.07 -7.77 11.92
CA GLU A 102 11.29 -8.41 13.23
C GLU A 102 11.29 -7.41 14.39
N LEU A 103 11.75 -6.18 14.14
CA LEU A 103 11.78 -5.13 15.15
C LEU A 103 10.42 -4.44 15.35
N ASN A 104 9.46 -4.67 14.45
CA ASN A 104 8.13 -4.05 14.54
C ASN A 104 7.10 -5.03 15.10
N PRO A 105 6.68 -4.89 16.38
CA PRO A 105 5.71 -5.78 17.01
C PRO A 105 4.27 -5.56 16.56
N GLU A 106 3.99 -4.57 15.70
CA GLU A 106 2.62 -4.20 15.31
C GLU A 106 1.97 -5.18 14.33
N HIS A 107 2.75 -6.05 13.67
CA HIS A 107 2.23 -7.09 12.77
C HIS A 107 1.68 -8.31 13.52
N VAL A 108 0.78 -8.08 14.48
CA VAL A 108 0.14 -9.18 15.23
C VAL A 108 -0.87 -9.89 14.31
N GLY A 109 -0.57 -11.15 13.99
CA GLY A 109 -1.45 -12.03 13.23
C GLY A 109 -1.17 -12.13 11.73
N TRP A 110 -0.53 -11.14 11.11
CA TRP A 110 -0.08 -11.19 9.73
C TRP A 110 1.39 -10.76 9.65
N ARG A 111 2.26 -11.64 9.15
CA ARG A 111 3.65 -11.29 8.84
C ARG A 111 3.76 -10.97 7.36
N PRO A 112 4.10 -9.73 6.99
CA PRO A 112 4.23 -9.34 5.59
C PRO A 112 5.25 -10.21 4.84
N PRO A 113 4.89 -10.85 3.73
CA PRO A 113 5.84 -11.57 2.90
C PRO A 113 6.72 -10.61 2.10
N ILE A 114 7.94 -11.07 1.75
CA ILE A 114 8.88 -10.35 0.90
C ILE A 114 9.04 -11.14 -0.39
N ASN A 115 8.55 -10.59 -1.50
CA ASN A 115 8.64 -11.19 -2.82
C ASN A 115 9.80 -10.58 -3.63
N ARG A 116 10.42 -11.36 -4.49
CA ARG A 116 11.44 -10.89 -5.43
C ARG A 116 10.91 -11.00 -6.85
N THR A 117 11.05 -9.92 -7.62
CA THR A 117 10.52 -9.88 -8.98
C THR A 117 11.51 -9.27 -9.96
N ILE A 118 11.42 -9.72 -11.21
CA ILE A 118 11.98 -9.03 -12.37
C ILE A 118 10.80 -8.73 -13.29
N ALA A 119 10.05 -7.68 -12.96
CA ALA A 119 8.76 -7.37 -13.57
C ALA A 119 8.83 -7.26 -15.10
N SER A 120 9.96 -6.75 -15.65
CA SER A 120 10.19 -6.68 -17.10
C SER A 120 10.24 -8.02 -17.81
N LYS A 121 10.48 -9.12 -17.06
CA LYS A 121 10.52 -10.49 -17.57
C LYS A 121 9.31 -11.33 -17.11
N GLY A 122 8.45 -10.79 -16.27
CA GLY A 122 7.35 -11.52 -15.63
C GLY A 122 7.79 -12.48 -14.52
N GLU A 123 9.06 -12.50 -14.14
CA GLU A 123 9.59 -13.39 -13.12
C GLU A 123 9.13 -12.95 -11.72
N GLY A 124 8.63 -13.90 -10.92
CA GLY A 124 8.17 -13.67 -9.53
C GLY A 124 6.81 -12.99 -9.38
N ILE A 125 6.10 -12.71 -10.48
CA ILE A 125 4.79 -12.04 -10.44
C ILE A 125 3.72 -12.96 -9.82
N GLU A 126 3.75 -14.26 -10.11
CA GLU A 126 2.80 -15.23 -9.54
C GLU A 126 2.88 -15.24 -8.01
N ALA A 127 4.09 -15.26 -7.44
CA ALA A 127 4.29 -15.21 -6.00
C ALA A 127 3.73 -13.91 -5.35
N VAL A 128 3.79 -12.79 -6.05
CA VAL A 128 3.17 -11.54 -5.60
C VAL A 128 1.64 -11.67 -5.59
N VAL A 129 1.06 -12.26 -6.64
CA VAL A 129 -0.39 -12.48 -6.71
C VAL A 129 -0.84 -13.43 -5.60
N ASP A 130 -0.13 -14.53 -5.38
CA ASP A 130 -0.41 -15.47 -4.29
C ASP A 130 -0.39 -14.77 -2.93
N SER A 131 0.63 -13.94 -2.66
CA SER A 131 0.74 -13.16 -1.43
C SER A 131 -0.43 -12.18 -1.24
N ILE A 132 -0.94 -11.57 -2.31
CA ILE A 132 -2.12 -10.69 -2.26
C ILE A 132 -3.38 -11.49 -1.90
N GLU A 133 -3.57 -12.65 -2.53
CA GLU A 133 -4.73 -13.50 -2.24
C GLU A 133 -4.67 -14.11 -0.83
N GLU A 134 -3.49 -14.48 -0.35
CA GLU A 134 -3.28 -14.93 1.05
C GLU A 134 -3.62 -13.82 2.05
N HIS A 135 -3.17 -12.58 1.81
CA HIS A 135 -3.53 -11.46 2.67
C HIS A 135 -5.02 -11.18 2.66
N LYS A 136 -5.65 -11.22 1.49
CA LYS A 136 -7.11 -11.08 1.35
C LYS A 136 -7.85 -12.17 2.13
N ALA A 137 -7.42 -13.42 2.03
CA ALA A 137 -7.99 -14.54 2.80
C ALA A 137 -7.85 -14.29 4.31
N TYR A 138 -6.67 -13.91 4.78
CA TYR A 138 -6.42 -13.54 6.17
C TYR A 138 -7.35 -12.42 6.66
N LEU A 139 -7.54 -11.35 5.87
CA LEU A 139 -8.42 -10.24 6.23
C LEU A 139 -9.88 -10.67 6.38
N ILE A 140 -10.32 -11.62 5.55
CA ILE A 140 -11.70 -12.17 5.60
C ILE A 140 -11.86 -13.07 6.82
N GLU A 141 -10.96 -14.04 7.00
CA GLU A 141 -11.03 -15.05 8.07
C GLU A 141 -10.91 -14.43 9.47
N SER A 142 -10.09 -13.39 9.61
CA SER A 142 -9.89 -12.65 10.87
C SER A 142 -10.94 -11.56 11.14
N ASP A 143 -11.92 -11.36 10.26
CA ASP A 143 -12.90 -10.24 10.26
C ASP A 143 -12.24 -8.84 10.25
N GLN A 144 -10.96 -8.75 9.85
CA GLN A 144 -10.26 -7.47 9.76
C GLN A 144 -10.77 -6.63 8.59
N LEU A 145 -11.11 -7.24 7.46
CA LEU A 145 -11.63 -6.51 6.29
C LEU A 145 -12.85 -5.67 6.64
N SER A 146 -13.82 -6.25 7.35
CA SER A 146 -15.03 -5.56 7.80
C SER A 146 -14.71 -4.40 8.75
N LYS A 147 -13.77 -4.59 9.68
CA LYS A 147 -13.35 -3.57 10.64
C LYS A 147 -12.64 -2.41 9.95
N ILE A 148 -11.70 -2.69 9.07
CA ILE A 148 -10.94 -1.68 8.30
C ILE A 148 -11.90 -0.84 7.45
N ARG A 149 -12.82 -1.48 6.71
CA ARG A 149 -13.79 -0.77 5.86
C ARG A 149 -14.76 0.10 6.67
N LYS A 150 -15.24 -0.39 7.82
CA LYS A 150 -16.09 0.40 8.73
C LYS A 150 -15.36 1.61 9.31
N ALA A 151 -14.12 1.42 9.75
CA ALA A 151 -13.29 2.51 10.27
C ALA A 151 -13.02 3.57 9.20
N ARG A 152 -12.75 3.15 7.96
CA ARG A 152 -12.57 4.03 6.81
C ARG A 152 -13.80 4.90 6.55
N ILE A 153 -14.98 4.29 6.46
CA ILE A 153 -16.25 5.01 6.26
C ILE A 153 -16.50 6.01 7.40
N LYS A 154 -16.28 5.58 8.65
CA LYS A 154 -16.44 6.47 9.82
C LYS A 154 -15.52 7.68 9.74
N ASN A 155 -14.24 7.47 9.41
CA ASN A 155 -13.26 8.56 9.30
C ASN A 155 -13.63 9.54 8.18
N GLU A 156 -14.10 9.02 7.06
CA GLU A 156 -14.53 9.82 5.92
C GLU A 156 -15.76 10.69 6.26
N VAL A 157 -16.78 10.11 6.86
CA VAL A 157 -17.97 10.85 7.31
C VAL A 157 -17.58 11.93 8.33
N THR A 158 -16.68 11.60 9.27
CA THR A 158 -16.18 12.55 10.25
C THR A 158 -15.44 13.71 9.59
N ALA A 159 -14.58 13.41 8.60
CA ALA A 159 -13.87 14.45 7.85
C ALA A 159 -14.82 15.37 7.07
N MET A 160 -15.84 14.81 6.42
CA MET A 160 -16.86 15.58 5.71
C MET A 160 -17.66 16.50 6.65
N LEU A 161 -18.02 16.02 7.84
CA LEU A 161 -18.71 16.82 8.85
C LEU A 161 -17.85 17.98 9.35
N ASN A 162 -16.58 17.71 9.68
CA ASN A 162 -15.65 18.74 10.14
C ASN A 162 -15.40 19.81 9.07
N ASP A 163 -15.24 19.43 7.81
CA ASP A 163 -15.09 20.38 6.71
C ASP A 163 -16.33 21.27 6.56
N ARG A 164 -17.50 20.71 6.75
CA ARG A 164 -18.75 21.45 6.66
C ARG A 164 -18.95 22.42 7.85
N VAL A 165 -18.58 21.99 9.06
CA VAL A 165 -18.67 22.85 10.28
C VAL A 165 -17.67 24.01 10.20
N ASN A 166 -16.46 23.78 9.68
CA ASN A 166 -15.42 24.81 9.57
C ASN A 166 -15.67 25.83 8.46
N ARG A 167 -16.66 25.64 7.61
CA ARG A 167 -17.06 26.59 6.56
C ARG A 167 -18.12 27.63 7.03
N TYR A 168 -18.63 27.50 8.25
CA TYR A 168 -19.55 28.41 8.90
C TYR A 168 -18.86 29.11 10.07
#